data_8e88dd64e25f6ffb706a9345a3db178e
#
_entry.id   8e88dd64e25f6ffb706a9345a3db178e
#
_cell.length_a   1.000
_cell.length_b   1.000
_cell.length_c   1.000
_cell.angle_alpha   90.00
_cell.angle_beta   90.00
_cell.angle_gamma   90.00
#
_symmetry.space_group_name_H-M   'P 1'
#
loop_
_entity.id
_entity.type
_entity.pdbx_description
1 polymer ?
#
loop_
_entity_poly.entity_id
_entity_poly.type
_entity_poly.pdbx_seq_one_letter_code
_entity_poly.pdbx_strand_id
1 'polypeptide(L)'
;MKRFLLCGMLLLLSLGVYAARTAERSAVAVLRQLGVSEDVARDHIWSSMAGGYASLPSLREAKKLTSGERASIVPVLGTFARQYTQSQDFKDKYLTYRLAQKPTPPEAQPSSEDRRATMKKQLQESLSQAEATMKTMPADQQAIFQQTIAYLKEQLKAVDDPNNPMFSSQMDAFSKQAYESSMAEYRQELAKWEEDYPTDPNPLIRKRLEQFLRESDGVDYSARLEPGPSGKMIFVNPAYESKPGNWKLCYRAGKETMEAARDFARTWLADLQNAK
;
A
#
# COMPACT_ATOMS: atom_id res chain seq x y z
N MET A 1 -12.79 -49.96 20.90
CA MET A 1 -12.60 -48.58 21.34
C MET A 1 -12.09 -47.60 20.24
N LYS A 2 -11.34 -48.03 19.19
CA LYS A 2 -10.84 -47.14 18.12
C LYS A 2 -11.90 -46.58 17.15
N ARG A 3 -13.07 -47.20 17.01
CA ARG A 3 -14.14 -46.75 16.08
C ARG A 3 -15.00 -45.61 16.64
N PHE A 4 -15.09 -45.44 17.95
CA PHE A 4 -15.86 -44.34 18.60
C PHE A 4 -15.10 -43.02 18.57
N LEU A 5 -13.75 -43.02 18.55
CA LEU A 5 -12.96 -41.83 18.49
C LEU A 5 -13.02 -41.12 17.09
N LEU A 6 -13.16 -41.93 16.02
CA LEU A 6 -13.27 -41.42 14.65
C LEU A 6 -14.62 -40.65 14.42
N CYS A 7 -15.73 -41.19 14.97
CA CYS A 7 -17.04 -40.55 14.86
C CYS A 7 -17.12 -39.21 15.65
N GLY A 8 -16.47 -39.16 16.82
CA GLY A 8 -16.40 -37.91 17.60
C GLY A 8 -15.63 -36.79 16.92
N MET A 9 -14.52 -37.15 16.25
CA MET A 9 -13.68 -36.17 15.54
C MET A 9 -14.34 -35.65 14.25
N LEU A 10 -15.11 -36.46 13.53
CA LEU A 10 -15.92 -36.08 12.37
C LEU A 10 -17.09 -35.15 12.78
N LEU A 11 -17.72 -35.38 13.94
CA LEU A 11 -18.79 -34.52 14.47
C LEU A 11 -18.26 -33.14 14.89
N LEU A 12 -17.08 -33.05 15.49
CA LEU A 12 -16.45 -31.79 15.86
C LEU A 12 -16.02 -30.97 14.62
N LEU A 13 -15.53 -31.66 13.58
CA LEU A 13 -15.19 -31.00 12.30
C LEU A 13 -16.45 -30.50 11.57
N SER A 14 -17.55 -31.27 11.62
CA SER A 14 -18.81 -30.86 10.99
C SER A 14 -19.49 -29.70 11.71
N LEU A 15 -19.41 -29.64 13.04
CA LEU A 15 -19.90 -28.52 13.84
C LEU A 15 -19.09 -27.24 13.59
N GLY A 16 -17.76 -27.35 13.46
CA GLY A 16 -16.91 -26.21 13.13
C GLY A 16 -17.20 -25.62 11.74
N VAL A 17 -17.39 -26.47 10.73
CA VAL A 17 -17.76 -26.07 9.36
C VAL A 17 -19.20 -25.51 9.32
N TYR A 18 -20.13 -26.07 10.09
CA TYR A 18 -21.49 -25.58 10.16
C TYR A 18 -21.58 -24.21 10.86
N ALA A 19 -20.85 -24.01 11.95
CA ALA A 19 -20.78 -22.72 12.65
C ALA A 19 -20.13 -21.64 11.77
N ALA A 20 -19.09 -21.96 11.02
CA ALA A 20 -18.47 -21.04 10.07
C ALA A 20 -19.45 -20.63 8.94
N ARG A 21 -20.19 -21.59 8.37
CA ARG A 21 -21.20 -21.30 7.32
C ARG A 21 -22.39 -20.49 7.84
N THR A 22 -22.82 -20.70 9.08
CA THR A 22 -23.92 -19.91 9.67
C THR A 22 -23.48 -18.49 10.02
N ALA A 23 -22.24 -18.30 10.49
CA ALA A 23 -21.65 -16.97 10.71
C ALA A 23 -21.49 -16.19 9.39
N GLU A 24 -21.05 -16.86 8.31
CA GLU A 24 -20.92 -16.26 6.98
C GLU A 24 -22.27 -15.81 6.41
N ARG A 25 -23.31 -16.65 6.54
CA ARG A 25 -24.68 -16.28 6.14
C ARG A 25 -25.22 -15.09 6.95
N SER A 26 -24.91 -15.02 8.22
CA SER A 26 -25.26 -13.88 9.07
C SER A 26 -24.55 -12.59 8.64
N ALA A 27 -23.28 -12.67 8.28
CA ALA A 27 -22.52 -11.52 7.79
C ALA A 27 -23.11 -10.95 6.51
N VAL A 28 -23.46 -11.80 5.54
CA VAL A 28 -24.10 -11.38 4.27
C VAL A 28 -25.43 -10.68 4.54
N ALA A 29 -26.25 -11.21 5.47
CA ALA A 29 -27.51 -10.58 5.85
C ALA A 29 -27.28 -9.20 6.49
N VAL A 30 -26.30 -9.07 7.37
CA VAL A 30 -25.93 -7.80 8.02
C VAL A 30 -25.41 -6.81 6.99
N LEU A 31 -24.52 -7.22 6.08
CA LEU A 31 -24.00 -6.35 5.02
C LEU A 31 -25.14 -5.84 4.12
N ARG A 32 -26.09 -6.71 3.75
CA ARG A 32 -27.27 -6.32 2.97
C ARG A 32 -28.15 -5.31 3.73
N GLN A 33 -28.35 -5.51 5.03
CA GLN A 33 -29.06 -4.55 5.89
C GLN A 33 -28.38 -3.19 5.93
N LEU A 34 -27.05 -3.18 5.86
CA LEU A 34 -26.23 -1.96 5.80
C LEU A 34 -26.11 -1.36 4.39
N GLY A 35 -26.71 -2.00 3.37
CA GLY A 35 -26.64 -1.56 1.97
C GLY A 35 -25.24 -1.74 1.35
N VAL A 36 -24.46 -2.71 1.84
CA VAL A 36 -23.08 -2.98 1.39
C VAL A 36 -23.02 -4.39 0.78
N SER A 37 -22.43 -4.54 -0.40
CA SER A 37 -22.14 -5.86 -0.96
C SER A 37 -20.88 -6.47 -0.32
N GLU A 38 -20.73 -7.79 -0.42
CA GLU A 38 -19.56 -8.49 0.11
C GLU A 38 -18.26 -7.98 -0.52
N ASP A 39 -18.24 -7.75 -1.84
CA ASP A 39 -17.05 -7.28 -2.54
C ASP A 39 -16.64 -5.89 -2.08
N VAL A 40 -17.60 -4.98 -1.92
CA VAL A 40 -17.36 -3.64 -1.36
C VAL A 40 -16.84 -3.74 0.08
N ALA A 41 -17.39 -4.66 0.89
CA ALA A 41 -16.92 -4.88 2.26
C ALA A 41 -15.47 -5.41 2.27
N ARG A 42 -15.13 -6.37 1.41
CA ARG A 42 -13.77 -6.90 1.25
C ARG A 42 -12.78 -5.81 0.82
N ASP A 43 -13.15 -4.98 -0.13
CA ASP A 43 -12.31 -3.86 -0.58
C ASP A 43 -12.08 -2.82 0.51
N HIS A 44 -13.09 -2.53 1.34
CA HIS A 44 -12.93 -1.65 2.50
C HIS A 44 -12.03 -2.27 3.57
N ILE A 45 -12.15 -3.58 3.84
CA ILE A 45 -11.26 -4.29 4.76
C ILE A 45 -9.83 -4.25 4.23
N TRP A 46 -9.63 -4.58 2.94
CA TRP A 46 -8.32 -4.51 2.31
C TRP A 46 -7.71 -3.11 2.41
N SER A 47 -8.46 -2.08 2.02
CA SER A 47 -7.99 -0.68 2.05
C SER A 47 -7.63 -0.22 3.47
N SER A 48 -8.39 -0.67 4.48
CA SER A 48 -8.09 -0.37 5.88
C SER A 48 -6.82 -1.08 6.36
N MET A 49 -6.60 -2.33 5.95
CA MET A 49 -5.40 -3.10 6.31
C MET A 49 -4.15 -2.56 5.60
N ALA A 50 -4.19 -2.35 4.30
CA ALA A 50 -3.05 -1.84 3.52
C ALA A 50 -2.76 -0.37 3.83
N GLY A 51 -3.77 0.50 3.80
CA GLY A 51 -3.62 1.94 3.96
C GLY A 51 -3.45 2.42 5.41
N GLY A 52 -3.87 1.65 6.40
CA GLY A 52 -3.78 2.02 7.82
C GLY A 52 -4.73 3.13 8.25
N TYR A 53 -5.78 3.37 7.49
CA TYR A 53 -6.85 4.32 7.82
C TYR A 53 -8.21 3.62 7.68
N ALA A 54 -9.22 4.11 8.41
CA ALA A 54 -10.56 3.55 8.30
C ALA A 54 -11.16 3.88 6.92
N SER A 55 -11.21 2.89 6.04
CA SER A 55 -11.98 2.95 4.80
C SER A 55 -13.41 2.50 5.10
N LEU A 56 -14.38 3.37 4.88
CA LEU A 56 -15.77 3.11 5.28
C LEU A 56 -16.70 3.29 4.08
N PRO A 57 -17.63 2.33 3.90
CA PRO A 57 -18.76 2.53 3.00
C PRO A 57 -19.70 3.63 3.55
N SER A 58 -20.73 3.99 2.79
CA SER A 58 -21.75 4.92 3.29
C SER A 58 -22.36 4.40 4.60
N LEU A 59 -22.32 5.22 5.67
CA LEU A 59 -22.88 4.89 6.98
C LEU A 59 -24.36 5.24 7.10
N ARG A 60 -25.06 5.53 6.00
CA ARG A 60 -26.47 5.98 6.04
C ARG A 60 -27.38 4.97 6.74
N GLU A 61 -27.26 3.70 6.38
CA GLU A 61 -28.07 2.63 6.96
C GLU A 61 -27.65 2.32 8.39
N ALA A 62 -26.34 2.33 8.70
CA ALA A 62 -25.83 2.14 10.04
C ALA A 62 -26.34 3.20 11.04
N LYS A 63 -26.62 4.43 10.59
CA LYS A 63 -27.19 5.49 11.44
C LYS A 63 -28.63 5.23 11.84
N LYS A 64 -29.36 4.37 11.13
CA LYS A 64 -30.74 4.00 11.45
C LYS A 64 -30.82 2.96 12.57
N LEU A 65 -29.73 2.24 12.84
CA LEU A 65 -29.65 1.24 13.89
C LEU A 65 -29.50 1.89 15.27
N THR A 66 -30.12 1.30 16.26
CA THR A 66 -29.88 1.66 17.67
C THR A 66 -28.45 1.31 18.10
N SER A 67 -28.01 1.85 19.24
CA SER A 67 -26.67 1.56 19.79
C SER A 67 -26.48 0.05 20.05
N GLY A 68 -27.47 -0.60 20.67
CA GLY A 68 -27.42 -2.04 20.96
C GLY A 68 -27.41 -2.90 19.68
N GLU A 69 -28.18 -2.53 18.65
CA GLU A 69 -28.16 -3.22 17.36
C GLU A 69 -26.79 -3.08 16.70
N ARG A 70 -26.19 -1.88 16.70
CA ARG A 70 -24.83 -1.67 16.17
C ARG A 70 -23.79 -2.51 16.91
N ALA A 71 -23.87 -2.56 18.24
CA ALA A 71 -22.95 -3.37 19.04
C ALA A 71 -23.10 -4.88 18.73
N SER A 72 -24.34 -5.36 18.54
CA SER A 72 -24.61 -6.78 18.28
C SER A 72 -24.08 -7.29 16.94
N ILE A 73 -23.99 -6.43 15.91
CA ILE A 73 -23.47 -6.82 14.58
C ILE A 73 -21.95 -6.78 14.51
N VAL A 74 -21.26 -6.12 15.45
CA VAL A 74 -19.78 -5.99 15.42
C VAL A 74 -19.07 -7.35 15.41
N PRO A 75 -19.41 -8.34 16.26
CA PRO A 75 -18.74 -9.64 16.22
C PRO A 75 -18.95 -10.38 14.89
N VAL A 76 -20.13 -10.21 14.28
CA VAL A 76 -20.46 -10.82 12.98
C VAL A 76 -19.58 -10.25 11.87
N LEU A 77 -19.50 -8.91 11.78
CA LEU A 77 -18.66 -8.21 10.80
C LEU A 77 -17.18 -8.42 11.08
N GLY A 78 -16.77 -8.46 12.34
CA GLY A 78 -15.41 -8.77 12.75
C GLY A 78 -14.99 -10.18 12.32
N THR A 79 -15.87 -11.18 12.51
CA THR A 79 -15.64 -12.56 12.04
C THR A 79 -15.50 -12.60 10.52
N PHE A 80 -16.36 -11.91 9.77
CA PHE A 80 -16.24 -11.79 8.31
C PHE A 80 -14.91 -11.17 7.90
N ALA A 81 -14.50 -10.08 8.55
CA ALA A 81 -13.21 -9.44 8.27
C ALA A 81 -12.04 -10.40 8.55
N ARG A 82 -12.08 -11.13 9.68
CA ARG A 82 -11.06 -12.12 10.03
C ARG A 82 -10.98 -13.27 9.02
N GLN A 83 -12.12 -13.81 8.59
CA GLN A 83 -12.19 -14.86 7.56
C GLN A 83 -11.64 -14.36 6.23
N TYR A 84 -11.99 -13.14 5.84
CA TYR A 84 -11.46 -12.55 4.63
C TYR A 84 -9.92 -12.38 4.67
N THR A 85 -9.35 -11.94 5.79
CA THR A 85 -7.87 -11.83 5.90
C THR A 85 -7.15 -13.17 5.83
N GLN A 86 -7.85 -14.29 6.03
CA GLN A 86 -7.32 -15.66 5.88
C GLN A 86 -7.52 -16.22 4.47
N SER A 87 -8.32 -15.56 3.63
CA SER A 87 -8.62 -16.01 2.26
C SER A 87 -7.42 -15.91 1.32
N GLN A 88 -7.45 -16.68 0.24
CA GLN A 88 -6.42 -16.61 -0.79
C GLN A 88 -6.41 -15.23 -1.47
N ASP A 89 -7.59 -14.66 -1.76
CA ASP A 89 -7.72 -13.32 -2.35
C ASP A 89 -6.97 -12.24 -1.53
N PHE A 90 -7.14 -12.25 -0.20
CA PHE A 90 -6.43 -11.31 0.66
C PHE A 90 -4.91 -11.54 0.62
N LYS A 91 -4.46 -12.79 0.66
CA LYS A 91 -3.04 -13.15 0.60
C LYS A 91 -2.41 -12.72 -0.72
N ASP A 92 -3.11 -12.92 -1.83
CA ASP A 92 -2.63 -12.52 -3.17
C ASP A 92 -2.54 -11.00 -3.30
N LYS A 93 -3.54 -10.27 -2.83
CA LYS A 93 -3.51 -8.81 -2.73
C LYS A 93 -2.36 -8.32 -1.85
N TYR A 94 -2.12 -8.99 -0.72
CA TYR A 94 -1.01 -8.65 0.17
C TYR A 94 0.36 -8.90 -0.49
N LEU A 95 0.56 -10.01 -1.18
CA LEU A 95 1.81 -10.27 -1.90
C LEU A 95 2.06 -9.23 -2.99
N THR A 96 1.02 -8.84 -3.72
CA THR A 96 1.11 -7.75 -4.71
C THR A 96 1.49 -6.43 -4.05
N TYR A 97 0.83 -6.07 -2.95
CA TYR A 97 1.16 -4.89 -2.16
C TYR A 97 2.59 -4.91 -1.64
N ARG A 98 3.02 -6.05 -1.08
CA ARG A 98 4.39 -6.29 -0.60
C ARG A 98 5.42 -6.05 -1.72
N LEU A 99 5.19 -6.61 -2.90
CA LEU A 99 6.09 -6.45 -4.05
C LEU A 99 6.17 -4.99 -4.52
N ALA A 100 5.06 -4.25 -4.47
CA ALA A 100 5.04 -2.83 -4.81
C ALA A 100 5.84 -1.94 -3.85
N GLN A 101 6.14 -2.42 -2.64
CA GLN A 101 6.98 -1.73 -1.65
C GLN A 101 8.47 -2.16 -1.73
N LYS A 102 8.80 -3.11 -2.62
CA LYS A 102 10.16 -3.61 -2.74
C LYS A 102 11.07 -2.53 -3.32
N PRO A 103 12.24 -2.26 -2.70
CA PRO A 103 13.19 -1.31 -3.26
C PRO A 103 13.68 -1.77 -4.63
N THR A 104 13.95 -0.82 -5.51
CA THR A 104 14.47 -1.08 -6.86
C THR A 104 15.99 -1.18 -6.80
N PRO A 105 16.61 -2.23 -7.35
CA PRO A 105 18.05 -2.35 -7.38
C PRO A 105 18.67 -1.22 -8.21
N PRO A 106 19.83 -0.68 -7.82
CA PRO A 106 20.53 0.30 -8.62
C PRO A 106 21.03 -0.32 -9.93
N GLU A 107 20.98 0.45 -11.01
CA GLU A 107 21.51 0.04 -12.30
C GLU A 107 23.01 0.31 -12.37
N ALA A 108 23.76 -0.66 -12.90
CA ALA A 108 25.18 -0.46 -13.18
C ALA A 108 25.34 0.57 -14.31
N GLN A 109 26.22 1.54 -14.11
CA GLN A 109 26.55 2.47 -15.17
C GLN A 109 27.36 1.74 -16.26
N PRO A 110 27.10 2.04 -17.55
CA PRO A 110 27.90 1.48 -18.65
C PRO A 110 29.36 1.90 -18.53
N SER A 111 30.26 1.08 -19.02
CA SER A 111 31.69 1.41 -19.06
C SER A 111 31.97 2.70 -19.86
N SER A 112 33.13 3.31 -19.65
CA SER A 112 33.59 4.45 -20.45
C SER A 112 33.60 4.12 -21.95
N GLU A 113 33.99 2.89 -22.29
CA GLU A 113 34.00 2.40 -23.67
C GLU A 113 32.60 2.31 -24.26
N ASP A 114 31.63 1.71 -23.52
CA ASP A 114 30.25 1.61 -23.96
C ASP A 114 29.58 2.98 -24.09
N ARG A 115 29.85 3.90 -23.13
CA ARG A 115 29.38 5.29 -23.19
C ARG A 115 29.94 6.01 -24.41
N ARG A 116 31.24 5.84 -24.68
CA ARG A 116 31.91 6.41 -25.85
C ARG A 116 31.30 5.88 -27.15
N ALA A 117 31.12 4.56 -27.27
CA ALA A 117 30.49 3.93 -28.42
C ALA A 117 29.05 4.41 -28.65
N THR A 118 28.25 4.47 -27.59
CA THR A 118 26.88 4.96 -27.66
C THR A 118 26.79 6.41 -28.07
N MET A 119 27.58 7.29 -27.45
CA MET A 119 27.62 8.72 -27.79
C MET A 119 28.11 8.96 -29.23
N LYS A 120 29.14 8.24 -29.66
CA LYS A 120 29.62 8.29 -31.03
C LYS A 120 28.54 7.93 -32.03
N LYS A 121 27.83 6.83 -31.80
CA LYS A 121 26.70 6.39 -32.64
C LYS A 121 25.60 7.45 -32.71
N GLN A 122 25.19 8.01 -31.60
CA GLN A 122 24.14 9.04 -31.53
C GLN A 122 24.56 10.32 -32.28
N LEU A 123 25.83 10.75 -32.13
CA LEU A 123 26.37 11.91 -32.85
C LEU A 123 26.47 11.67 -34.36
N GLN A 124 26.86 10.47 -34.78
CA GLN A 124 26.92 10.09 -36.20
C GLN A 124 25.50 10.07 -36.82
N GLU A 125 24.53 9.52 -36.13
CA GLU A 125 23.13 9.53 -36.58
C GLU A 125 22.59 10.95 -36.68
N SER A 126 22.83 11.79 -35.66
CA SER A 126 22.44 13.21 -35.68
C SER A 126 23.12 14.00 -36.80
N LEU A 127 24.40 13.75 -37.02
CA LEU A 127 25.15 14.35 -38.11
C LEU A 127 24.58 13.96 -39.49
N SER A 128 24.31 12.67 -39.68
CA SER A 128 23.70 12.16 -40.92
C SER A 128 22.34 12.78 -41.20
N GLN A 129 21.51 12.91 -40.15
CA GLN A 129 20.20 13.57 -40.25
C GLN A 129 20.33 15.06 -40.58
N ALA A 130 21.25 15.77 -39.92
CA ALA A 130 21.50 17.19 -40.20
C ALA A 130 22.00 17.42 -41.64
N GLU A 131 22.93 16.59 -42.11
CA GLU A 131 23.45 16.65 -43.50
C GLU A 131 22.36 16.33 -44.55
N ALA A 132 21.47 15.34 -44.24
CA ALA A 132 20.34 15.02 -45.10
C ALA A 132 19.32 16.16 -45.16
N THR A 133 18.97 16.73 -44.01
CA THR A 133 18.07 17.86 -43.91
C THR A 133 18.60 19.09 -44.65
N MET A 134 19.88 19.42 -44.48
CA MET A 134 20.49 20.54 -45.13
C MET A 134 20.38 20.45 -46.66
N LYS A 135 20.51 19.25 -47.26
CA LYS A 135 20.38 19.04 -48.72
C LYS A 135 19.01 19.39 -49.28
N THR A 136 17.98 19.33 -48.47
CA THR A 136 16.59 19.58 -48.88
C THR A 136 16.09 20.98 -48.53
N MET A 137 16.92 21.79 -47.84
CA MET A 137 16.54 23.12 -47.36
C MET A 137 16.84 24.24 -48.39
N PRO A 138 16.07 25.35 -48.34
CA PRO A 138 16.40 26.59 -49.06
C PRO A 138 17.76 27.15 -48.67
N ALA A 139 18.47 27.79 -49.63
CA ALA A 139 19.84 28.25 -49.45
C ALA A 139 20.05 29.27 -48.31
N ASP A 140 19.03 30.09 -48.02
CA ASP A 140 19.00 31.06 -46.95
C ASP A 140 19.01 30.44 -45.55
N GLN A 141 18.50 29.20 -45.38
CA GLN A 141 18.43 28.47 -44.12
C GLN A 141 19.62 27.53 -43.91
N GLN A 142 20.38 27.22 -44.95
CA GLN A 142 21.52 26.29 -44.88
C GLN A 142 22.63 26.75 -43.94
N ALA A 143 22.83 28.06 -43.76
CA ALA A 143 23.89 28.59 -42.89
C ALA A 143 23.77 28.15 -41.43
N ILE A 144 22.54 28.09 -40.90
CA ILE A 144 22.29 27.63 -39.53
C ILE A 144 22.63 26.13 -39.38
N PHE A 145 22.27 25.32 -40.38
CA PHE A 145 22.57 23.89 -40.38
C PHE A 145 24.06 23.59 -40.54
N GLN A 146 24.81 24.43 -41.31
CA GLN A 146 26.26 24.34 -41.39
C GLN A 146 26.94 24.52 -40.03
N GLN A 147 26.46 25.45 -39.20
CA GLN A 147 26.94 25.61 -37.82
C GLN A 147 26.65 24.38 -36.97
N THR A 148 25.44 23.82 -37.06
CA THR A 148 25.06 22.60 -36.35
C THR A 148 25.94 21.41 -36.78
N ILE A 149 26.17 21.24 -38.09
CA ILE A 149 27.03 20.18 -38.61
C ILE A 149 28.48 20.36 -38.13
N ALA A 150 29.01 21.59 -38.15
CA ALA A 150 30.33 21.88 -37.62
C ALA A 150 30.46 21.54 -36.14
N TYR A 151 29.46 21.92 -35.35
CA TYR A 151 29.40 21.58 -33.93
C TYR A 151 29.37 20.06 -33.69
N LEU A 152 28.50 19.31 -34.40
CA LEU A 152 28.43 17.84 -34.28
C LEU A 152 29.76 17.17 -34.66
N LYS A 153 30.45 17.67 -35.69
CA LYS A 153 31.80 17.19 -36.09
C LYS A 153 32.82 17.45 -34.99
N GLU A 154 32.77 18.59 -34.34
CA GLU A 154 33.66 18.92 -33.22
C GLU A 154 33.37 18.01 -32.01
N GLN A 155 32.10 17.76 -31.69
CA GLN A 155 31.72 16.80 -30.63
C GLN A 155 32.21 15.37 -30.95
N LEU A 156 32.13 14.94 -32.21
CA LEU A 156 32.67 13.63 -32.61
C LEU A 156 34.16 13.53 -32.37
N LYS A 157 34.94 14.59 -32.71
CA LYS A 157 36.38 14.63 -32.43
C LYS A 157 36.69 14.57 -30.94
N ALA A 158 35.88 15.29 -30.11
CA ALA A 158 36.03 15.27 -28.66
C ALA A 158 35.72 13.87 -28.07
N VAL A 159 34.74 13.13 -28.61
CA VAL A 159 34.45 11.76 -28.23
C VAL A 159 35.57 10.79 -28.60
N ASP A 160 36.21 11.00 -29.75
CA ASP A 160 37.32 10.17 -30.23
C ASP A 160 38.67 10.50 -29.56
N ASP A 161 38.76 11.60 -28.82
CA ASP A 161 39.97 11.95 -28.06
C ASP A 161 40.23 10.91 -26.95
N PRO A 162 41.39 10.20 -27.00
CA PRO A 162 41.75 9.23 -25.99
C PRO A 162 41.97 9.86 -24.60
N ASN A 163 42.24 11.16 -24.53
CA ASN A 163 42.46 11.90 -23.29
C ASN A 163 41.19 12.57 -22.77
N ASN A 164 40.04 12.34 -23.38
CA ASN A 164 38.79 12.91 -22.92
C ASN A 164 38.43 12.36 -21.49
N PRO A 165 38.39 13.23 -20.47
CA PRO A 165 38.22 12.80 -19.07
C PRO A 165 36.90 12.09 -18.83
N MET A 166 35.86 12.33 -19.66
CA MET A 166 34.56 11.66 -19.53
C MET A 166 34.62 10.14 -19.80
N PHE A 167 35.66 9.69 -20.53
CA PHE A 167 35.88 8.30 -20.92
C PHE A 167 37.19 7.75 -20.35
N SER A 168 37.58 8.22 -19.18
CA SER A 168 38.81 7.79 -18.50
C SER A 168 38.57 6.59 -17.57
N SER A 169 39.60 5.81 -17.33
CA SER A 169 39.60 4.73 -16.35
C SER A 169 39.31 5.25 -14.93
N GLN A 170 39.65 6.50 -14.62
CA GLN A 170 39.33 7.12 -13.34
C GLN A 170 37.81 7.32 -13.18
N MET A 171 37.11 7.71 -14.25
CA MET A 171 35.67 7.83 -14.26
C MET A 171 34.98 6.47 -14.08
N ASP A 172 35.53 5.41 -14.70
CA ASP A 172 35.03 4.04 -14.49
C ASP A 172 35.22 3.57 -13.04
N ALA A 173 36.38 3.86 -12.45
CA ALA A 173 36.64 3.55 -11.04
C ALA A 173 35.66 4.28 -10.11
N PHE A 174 35.40 5.57 -10.39
CA PHE A 174 34.42 6.35 -9.63
C PHE A 174 33.00 5.80 -9.80
N SER A 175 32.58 5.50 -11.03
CA SER A 175 31.26 4.91 -11.32
C SER A 175 31.08 3.55 -10.63
N LYS A 176 32.12 2.73 -10.61
CA LYS A 176 32.12 1.43 -9.92
C LYS A 176 31.97 1.61 -8.41
N GLN A 177 32.76 2.52 -7.83
CA GLN A 177 32.66 2.81 -6.39
C GLN A 177 31.26 3.33 -6.00
N ALA A 178 30.68 4.24 -6.80
CA ALA A 178 29.33 4.75 -6.59
C ALA A 178 28.30 3.62 -6.67
N TYR A 179 28.40 2.74 -7.66
CA TYR A 179 27.54 1.58 -7.80
C TYR A 179 27.64 0.61 -6.60
N GLU A 180 28.88 0.31 -6.14
CA GLU A 180 29.10 -0.55 -4.97
C GLU A 180 28.48 0.06 -3.69
N SER A 181 28.60 1.38 -3.51
CA SER A 181 27.93 2.09 -2.41
C SER A 181 26.42 2.00 -2.51
N SER A 182 25.83 2.27 -3.67
CA SER A 182 24.39 2.16 -3.90
C SER A 182 23.88 0.72 -3.70
N MET A 183 24.68 -0.28 -4.08
CA MET A 183 24.37 -1.68 -3.84
C MET A 183 24.42 -2.06 -2.35
N ALA A 184 25.31 -1.43 -1.56
CA ALA A 184 25.34 -1.64 -0.13
C ALA A 184 24.08 -1.04 0.55
N GLU A 185 23.68 0.16 0.17
CA GLU A 185 22.44 0.80 0.62
C GLU A 185 21.20 -0.04 0.23
N TYR A 186 21.12 -0.47 -1.04
CA TYR A 186 20.04 -1.33 -1.52
C TYR A 186 19.90 -2.63 -0.70
N ARG A 187 21.01 -3.26 -0.31
CA ARG A 187 20.97 -4.47 0.53
C ARG A 187 20.40 -4.18 1.92
N GLN A 188 20.70 -3.02 2.49
CA GLN A 188 20.12 -2.61 3.78
C GLN A 188 18.62 -2.32 3.66
N GLU A 189 18.22 -1.61 2.60
CA GLU A 189 16.80 -1.35 2.32
C GLU A 189 16.02 -2.64 2.05
N LEU A 190 16.64 -3.58 1.33
CA LEU A 190 16.03 -4.89 1.04
C LEU A 190 15.81 -5.70 2.34
N ALA A 191 16.81 -5.73 3.22
CA ALA A 191 16.69 -6.42 4.51
C ALA A 191 15.60 -5.78 5.38
N LYS A 192 15.55 -4.45 5.41
CA LYS A 192 14.48 -3.73 6.10
C LYS A 192 13.10 -3.98 5.49
N TRP A 193 13.01 -4.04 4.15
CA TRP A 193 11.76 -4.36 3.47
C TRP A 193 11.29 -5.78 3.81
N GLU A 194 12.18 -6.76 3.91
CA GLU A 194 11.83 -8.13 4.31
C GLU A 194 11.31 -8.20 5.74
N GLU A 195 11.87 -7.38 6.64
CA GLU A 195 11.40 -7.25 8.02
C GLU A 195 10.05 -6.53 8.11
N ASP A 196 9.89 -5.40 7.41
CA ASP A 196 8.68 -4.57 7.45
C ASP A 196 7.50 -5.23 6.71
N TYR A 197 7.79 -6.03 5.70
CA TYR A 197 6.81 -6.70 4.82
C TYR A 197 7.12 -8.21 4.71
N PRO A 198 6.98 -9.00 5.78
CA PRO A 198 7.16 -10.45 5.71
C PRO A 198 6.15 -11.09 4.75
N THR A 199 6.40 -12.33 4.31
CA THR A 199 5.47 -13.06 3.41
C THR A 199 4.13 -13.40 4.07
N ASP A 200 4.12 -13.56 5.39
CA ASP A 200 2.91 -13.73 6.19
C ASP A 200 2.24 -12.36 6.44
N PRO A 201 0.95 -12.16 6.10
CA PRO A 201 0.25 -10.91 6.37
C PRO A 201 -0.10 -10.68 7.85
N ASN A 202 0.03 -11.68 8.72
CA ASN A 202 -0.35 -11.58 10.13
C ASN A 202 0.34 -10.42 10.90
N PRO A 203 1.61 -10.09 10.69
CA PRO A 203 2.24 -8.91 11.29
C PRO A 203 1.55 -7.59 10.88
N LEU A 204 1.13 -7.45 9.64
CA LEU A 204 0.36 -6.28 9.19
C LEU A 204 -0.99 -6.20 9.91
N ILE A 205 -1.73 -7.32 9.95
CA ILE A 205 -3.03 -7.39 10.62
C ILE A 205 -2.87 -7.03 12.11
N ARG A 206 -1.86 -7.57 12.78
CA ARG A 206 -1.53 -7.25 14.18
C ARG A 206 -1.30 -5.75 14.36
N LYS A 207 -0.44 -5.16 13.55
CA LYS A 207 -0.14 -3.72 13.56
C LYS A 207 -1.41 -2.87 13.44
N ARG A 208 -2.36 -3.27 12.59
CA ARG A 208 -3.63 -2.55 12.39
C ARG A 208 -4.60 -2.70 13.57
N LEU A 209 -4.69 -3.88 14.15
CA LEU A 209 -5.49 -4.10 15.36
C LEU A 209 -4.94 -3.30 16.55
N GLU A 210 -3.63 -3.29 16.75
CA GLU A 210 -2.99 -2.47 17.78
C GLU A 210 -3.19 -0.97 17.52
N GLN A 211 -3.07 -0.52 16.28
CA GLN A 211 -3.36 0.86 15.90
C GLN A 211 -4.81 1.23 16.22
N PHE A 212 -5.77 0.39 15.85
CA PHE A 212 -7.19 0.59 16.17
C PHE A 212 -7.42 0.70 17.68
N LEU A 213 -6.81 -0.20 18.48
CA LEU A 213 -6.94 -0.17 19.94
C LEU A 213 -6.38 1.12 20.54
N ARG A 214 -5.24 1.63 20.04
CA ARG A 214 -4.67 2.91 20.49
C ARG A 214 -5.54 4.10 20.07
N GLU A 215 -5.97 4.17 18.81
CA GLU A 215 -6.74 5.30 18.28
C GLU A 215 -8.16 5.39 18.85
N SER A 216 -8.72 4.25 19.26
CA SER A 216 -10.04 4.17 19.90
C SER A 216 -9.99 4.33 21.42
N ASP A 217 -8.80 4.56 21.99
CA ASP A 217 -8.65 4.79 23.42
C ASP A 217 -8.94 6.25 23.79
N GLY A 218 -9.42 6.45 25.02
CA GLY A 218 -9.65 7.79 25.57
C GLY A 218 -10.75 8.60 24.85
N VAL A 219 -11.71 7.94 24.18
CA VAL A 219 -12.86 8.63 23.60
C VAL A 219 -13.85 9.01 24.70
N ASP A 220 -14.11 10.31 24.84
CA ASP A 220 -15.08 10.83 25.79
C ASP A 220 -16.50 10.77 25.20
N TYR A 221 -17.24 9.73 25.53
CA TYR A 221 -18.63 9.56 25.07
C TYR A 221 -19.64 10.46 25.83
N SER A 222 -19.22 11.17 26.86
CA SER A 222 -20.03 12.18 27.53
C SER A 222 -19.99 13.55 26.85
N ALA A 223 -19.09 13.73 25.86
CA ALA A 223 -18.96 14.98 25.10
C ALA A 223 -20.30 15.35 24.45
N ARG A 224 -20.69 16.64 24.58
CA ARG A 224 -21.96 17.16 24.06
C ARG A 224 -21.76 17.79 22.69
N LEU A 225 -22.79 17.64 21.87
CA LEU A 225 -22.90 18.28 20.56
C LEU A 225 -24.00 19.33 20.58
N GLU A 226 -23.82 20.41 19.80
CA GLU A 226 -24.82 21.44 19.54
C GLU A 226 -24.92 21.75 18.06
N PRO A 227 -26.03 22.31 17.55
CA PRO A 227 -26.14 22.74 16.17
C PRO A 227 -25.17 23.90 15.87
N GLY A 228 -24.29 23.70 14.89
CA GLY A 228 -23.41 24.77 14.38
C GLY A 228 -24.08 25.64 13.32
N PRO A 229 -23.38 26.69 12.82
CA PRO A 229 -23.95 27.71 11.90
C PRO A 229 -24.50 27.12 10.58
N SER A 230 -24.02 25.97 10.14
CA SER A 230 -24.46 25.28 8.90
C SER A 230 -25.49 24.17 9.16
N GLY A 231 -26.06 24.10 10.37
CA GLY A 231 -26.92 22.97 10.78
C GLY A 231 -26.16 21.66 11.06
N LYS A 232 -24.85 21.64 10.95
CA LYS A 232 -23.97 20.52 11.26
C LYS A 232 -23.73 20.51 12.78
N MET A 233 -23.89 19.34 13.41
CA MET A 233 -23.58 19.17 14.83
C MET A 233 -22.07 19.35 15.06
N ILE A 234 -21.73 20.22 16.01
CA ILE A 234 -20.36 20.53 16.46
C ILE A 234 -20.23 20.21 17.96
N PHE A 235 -19.02 19.96 18.43
CA PHE A 235 -18.79 19.75 19.85
C PHE A 235 -18.88 21.08 20.64
N VAL A 236 -19.59 21.07 21.75
CA VAL A 236 -19.67 22.21 22.67
C VAL A 236 -18.28 22.60 23.20
N ASN A 237 -17.44 21.60 23.47
CA ASN A 237 -16.04 21.84 23.81
C ASN A 237 -15.19 21.92 22.54
N PRO A 238 -14.60 23.08 22.19
CA PRO A 238 -13.79 23.26 20.98
C PRO A 238 -12.58 22.31 20.90
N ALA A 239 -12.05 21.85 22.05
CA ALA A 239 -10.95 20.89 22.07
C ALA A 239 -11.29 19.55 21.38
N TYR A 240 -12.57 19.17 21.31
CA TYR A 240 -12.99 17.98 20.59
C TYR A 240 -13.15 18.19 19.08
N GLU A 241 -13.33 19.46 18.63
CA GLU A 241 -13.31 19.77 17.20
C GLU A 241 -11.92 19.64 16.59
N SER A 242 -10.86 19.80 17.37
CA SER A 242 -9.48 19.57 16.92
C SER A 242 -9.03 18.10 16.97
N LYS A 243 -9.84 17.17 17.54
CA LYS A 243 -9.51 15.74 17.58
C LYS A 243 -9.44 15.14 16.20
N PRO A 244 -8.56 14.13 15.99
CA PRO A 244 -8.43 13.40 14.72
C PRO A 244 -9.77 12.81 14.23
N GLY A 245 -9.90 12.64 12.92
CA GLY A 245 -11.10 12.09 12.30
C GLY A 245 -11.50 10.71 12.87
N ASN A 246 -10.52 9.86 13.17
CA ASN A 246 -10.76 8.54 13.76
C ASN A 246 -11.36 8.63 15.17
N TRP A 247 -10.92 9.57 16.01
CA TRP A 247 -11.53 9.80 17.32
C TRP A 247 -13.01 10.22 17.18
N LYS A 248 -13.29 11.17 16.25
CA LYS A 248 -14.68 11.61 15.98
C LYS A 248 -15.55 10.48 15.41
N LEU A 249 -14.96 9.59 14.64
CA LEU A 249 -15.64 8.41 14.12
C LEU A 249 -16.01 7.45 15.25
N CYS A 250 -15.06 7.13 16.14
CA CYS A 250 -15.30 6.31 17.32
C CYS A 250 -16.40 6.90 18.23
N TYR A 251 -16.34 8.21 18.48
CA TYR A 251 -17.39 8.93 19.23
C TYR A 251 -18.78 8.73 18.59
N ARG A 252 -18.89 8.91 17.24
CA ARG A 252 -20.18 8.74 16.52
C ARG A 252 -20.66 7.30 16.46
N ALA A 253 -19.76 6.33 16.50
CA ALA A 253 -20.14 4.91 16.57
C ALA A 253 -20.86 4.58 17.88
N GLY A 254 -20.51 5.28 18.97
CA GLY A 254 -21.09 5.12 20.30
C GLY A 254 -20.33 4.13 21.16
N LYS A 255 -20.44 4.31 22.47
CA LYS A 255 -19.68 3.58 23.49
C LYS A 255 -19.80 2.06 23.34
N GLU A 256 -21.04 1.55 23.35
CA GLU A 256 -21.31 0.11 23.28
C GLU A 256 -20.75 -0.55 22.01
N THR A 257 -20.89 0.12 20.85
CA THR A 257 -20.34 -0.34 19.58
C THR A 257 -18.82 -0.44 19.62
N MET A 258 -18.18 0.59 20.22
CA MET A 258 -16.72 0.63 20.31
C MET A 258 -16.16 -0.34 21.35
N GLU A 259 -16.85 -0.56 22.45
CA GLU A 259 -16.50 -1.61 23.44
C GLU A 259 -16.53 -2.99 22.77
N ALA A 260 -17.62 -3.33 22.06
CA ALA A 260 -17.71 -4.58 21.32
C ALA A 260 -16.59 -4.72 20.26
N ALA A 261 -16.26 -3.65 19.54
CA ALA A 261 -15.19 -3.67 18.53
C ALA A 261 -13.79 -3.84 19.17
N ARG A 262 -13.53 -3.18 20.29
CA ARG A 262 -12.27 -3.31 21.04
C ARG A 262 -12.11 -4.71 21.62
N ASP A 263 -13.16 -5.30 22.16
CA ASP A 263 -13.12 -6.65 22.72
C ASP A 263 -12.87 -7.69 21.61
N PHE A 264 -13.53 -7.54 20.46
CA PHE A 264 -13.27 -8.38 19.30
C PHE A 264 -11.81 -8.25 18.83
N ALA A 265 -11.29 -7.02 18.74
CA ALA A 265 -9.92 -6.77 18.31
C ALA A 265 -8.90 -7.36 19.29
N ARG A 266 -9.13 -7.26 20.61
CA ARG A 266 -8.26 -7.88 21.64
C ARG A 266 -8.24 -9.41 21.52
N THR A 267 -9.40 -10.02 21.32
CA THR A 267 -9.53 -11.47 21.13
C THR A 267 -8.78 -11.90 19.87
N TRP A 268 -8.98 -11.21 18.74
CA TRP A 268 -8.28 -11.53 17.49
C TRP A 268 -6.76 -11.37 17.63
N LEU A 269 -6.31 -10.33 18.35
CA LEU A 269 -4.88 -10.10 18.62
C LEU A 269 -4.27 -11.25 19.44
N ALA A 270 -4.97 -11.70 20.47
CA ALA A 270 -4.54 -12.83 21.30
C ALA A 270 -4.43 -14.13 20.46
N ASP A 271 -5.40 -14.39 19.59
CA ASP A 271 -5.36 -15.55 18.68
C ASP A 271 -4.18 -15.50 17.71
N LEU A 272 -3.84 -14.32 17.16
CA LEU A 272 -2.67 -14.14 16.30
C LEU A 272 -1.34 -14.32 17.03
N GLN A 273 -1.31 -14.12 18.34
CA GLN A 273 -0.12 -14.36 19.17
C GLN A 273 0.06 -15.85 19.49
N ASN A 274 -1.05 -16.58 19.64
CA ASN A 274 -1.07 -18.00 20.00
C ASN A 274 -0.91 -18.93 18.78
N ALA A 275 -1.06 -18.42 17.56
CA ALA A 275 -0.93 -19.17 16.30
C ALA A 275 0.53 -19.31 15.82
N LYS A 276 1.45 -19.63 16.75
CA LYS A 276 2.86 -19.91 16.43
C LYS A 276 3.07 -21.36 16.05
#